data_2111cfca302a35d9e7195fc03cad5aa5
#
_entry.id   2111cfca302a35d9e7195fc03cad5aa5
#
_cell.length_a   1.000
_cell.length_b   1.000
_cell.length_c   1.000
_cell.angle_alpha   90.00
_cell.angle_beta   90.00
_cell.angle_gamma   90.00
#
_symmetry.space_group_name_H-M   'P 1'
#
loop_
_entity.id
_entity.type
_entity.pdbx_description
1 polymer ?
#
loop_
_entity_poly.entity_id
_entity_poly.type
_entity_poly.pdbx_seq_one_letter_code
_entity_poly.pdbx_strand_id
1 'polypeptide(L)'
;LNGNNSIWIVALLFSLVLSSCELFKKLPDDPKPPKDEDELGEIQPPVQIDPATGEIVPVTVLVEKMDTIKWKELSTDRFPPITSVGSDQLPDPLSGDLPGLPSATSGSGPRISLMLPFMSDRFSSSPGNVFEISKWAINYYCGVRLAIEDLEKEGKSFQLDVYDTKASEDEVTRLLSSDGRLKQSKLIIGPYRSNNIKLVAEFGKRNEIPVVSPYSAAAGIANENPWFVQVNPSLKAHCEAITQHVRERYSASQVVLVVRNQPDEMARLKYFQDANREFFTREDTSRLKEYIVSDNSADFNQIDVTPFLQGSQKTIFIVPSWASEPFVYSLLRKIKLAKTDLAEVAVYGMPAWMNYEQIMDYDLFEDLDVHVSSSFFVDDFDENIKAFNRRYYNSYGMLPEEESYIGYEVLKYFANRLIEDEGKMLDRLDGEDATNIYTSYKFRKVVDMPMATDDFRRRFGRYENEYVHILKFQDYHFQPATD
;
A
#
# COMPACT_ATOMS: atom_id res chain seq x y z
N LEU A 1 -22.17 61.25 -2.56
CA LEU A 1 -20.72 61.45 -2.59
C LEU A 1 -20.07 60.06 -2.69
N ASN A 2 -19.64 59.67 -3.72
CA ASN A 2 -18.63 59.56 -4.66
C ASN A 2 -18.50 58.13 -5.24
N GLY A 3 -19.03 58.00 -6.43
CA GLY A 3 -18.92 56.77 -7.23
C GLY A 3 -17.67 56.74 -8.14
N ASN A 4 -16.47 57.05 -7.67
CA ASN A 4 -15.27 57.09 -8.51
C ASN A 4 -14.15 56.08 -8.10
N ASN A 5 -14.29 55.40 -6.98
CA ASN A 5 -13.25 54.44 -6.56
C ASN A 5 -13.42 53.01 -7.14
N SER A 6 -14.64 52.67 -7.62
CA SER A 6 -14.84 51.34 -8.21
C SER A 6 -14.25 51.17 -9.60
N ILE A 7 -14.09 52.25 -10.38
CA ILE A 7 -13.53 52.20 -11.74
C ILE A 7 -12.01 51.97 -11.69
N TRP A 8 -11.34 52.51 -10.69
CA TRP A 8 -9.89 52.29 -10.52
C TRP A 8 -9.53 50.90 -10.02
N ILE A 9 -10.40 50.30 -9.19
CA ILE A 9 -10.22 48.91 -8.70
C ILE A 9 -10.43 47.93 -9.87
N VAL A 10 -11.42 48.16 -10.74
CA VAL A 10 -11.64 47.33 -11.93
C VAL A 10 -10.51 47.52 -12.97
N ALA A 11 -9.98 48.71 -13.15
CA ALA A 11 -8.85 48.96 -14.04
C ALA A 11 -7.54 48.32 -13.50
N LEU A 12 -7.32 48.30 -12.17
CA LEU A 12 -6.17 47.65 -11.55
C LEU A 12 -6.29 46.11 -11.61
N LEU A 13 -7.46 45.54 -11.46
CA LEU A 13 -7.71 44.11 -11.64
C LEU A 13 -7.56 43.70 -13.12
N PHE A 14 -7.93 44.54 -14.08
CA PHE A 14 -7.77 44.25 -15.50
C PHE A 14 -6.33 44.36 -15.97
N SER A 15 -5.51 45.24 -15.38
CA SER A 15 -4.08 45.31 -15.64
C SER A 15 -3.28 44.14 -15.07
N LEU A 16 -3.72 43.53 -13.97
CA LEU A 16 -3.11 42.33 -13.41
C LEU A 16 -3.42 41.05 -14.22
N VAL A 17 -4.55 41.01 -14.92
CA VAL A 17 -4.90 39.88 -15.81
C VAL A 17 -4.14 39.94 -17.15
N LEU A 18 -3.72 41.12 -17.61
CA LEU A 18 -2.95 41.26 -18.85
C LEU A 18 -1.44 41.02 -18.69
N SER A 19 -0.93 40.98 -17.46
CA SER A 19 0.50 40.63 -17.20
C SER A 19 0.72 39.11 -17.04
N SER A 20 -0.32 38.31 -17.11
CA SER A 20 -0.26 36.85 -16.94
C SER A 20 -0.05 36.07 -18.25
N CYS A 21 0.15 36.75 -19.38
CA CYS A 21 0.29 36.10 -20.69
C CYS A 21 1.73 35.74 -21.08
N GLU A 22 2.71 35.81 -20.18
CA GLU A 22 4.08 35.35 -20.48
C GLU A 22 4.40 33.92 -19.98
N LEU A 23 3.44 33.22 -19.44
CA LEU A 23 3.65 31.85 -18.88
C LEU A 23 3.45 30.74 -19.91
N PHE A 24 3.15 31.05 -21.17
CA PHE A 24 3.16 30.09 -22.28
C PHE A 24 4.36 30.29 -23.18
N LYS A 25 5.57 30.34 -22.62
CA LYS A 25 6.74 30.01 -23.43
C LYS A 25 6.67 28.55 -23.76
N LYS A 26 6.63 28.26 -25.08
CA LYS A 26 6.75 26.91 -25.64
C LYS A 26 7.80 26.12 -24.86
N LEU A 27 7.42 24.96 -24.33
CA LEU A 27 8.39 23.91 -24.00
C LEU A 27 9.32 23.73 -25.21
N PRO A 28 10.63 23.59 -25.02
CA PRO A 28 11.51 23.20 -26.09
C PRO A 28 10.96 21.94 -26.74
N ASP A 29 10.92 21.90 -28.06
CA ASP A 29 10.60 20.73 -28.83
C ASP A 29 11.47 19.56 -28.31
N ASP A 30 10.90 18.38 -28.14
CA ASP A 30 11.63 17.17 -27.83
C ASP A 30 12.83 17.04 -28.77
N PRO A 31 14.01 16.71 -28.27
CA PRO A 31 15.17 16.49 -29.11
C PRO A 31 14.83 15.40 -30.11
N LYS A 32 14.87 15.74 -31.40
CA LYS A 32 14.76 14.72 -32.44
C LYS A 32 15.81 13.66 -32.21
N PRO A 33 15.48 12.38 -32.41
CA PRO A 33 16.49 11.34 -32.32
C PRO A 33 17.64 11.65 -33.27
N PRO A 34 18.89 11.44 -32.83
CA PRO A 34 20.05 11.71 -33.66
C PRO A 34 19.96 10.86 -34.93
N LYS A 35 20.02 11.53 -36.08
CA LYS A 35 20.32 10.90 -37.33
C LYS A 35 21.85 10.84 -37.39
N ASP A 36 22.33 9.64 -37.68
CA ASP A 36 23.70 9.28 -37.98
C ASP A 36 24.56 8.88 -36.77
N GLU A 37 25.03 7.64 -36.85
CA GLU A 37 25.85 6.90 -35.87
C GLU A 37 27.33 7.31 -35.85
N ASP A 38 27.73 8.50 -36.33
CA ASP A 38 29.14 8.84 -36.57
C ASP A 38 29.73 10.03 -35.77
N GLU A 39 29.05 10.46 -34.69
CA GLU A 39 29.68 11.47 -33.77
C GLU A 39 29.66 10.99 -32.30
N LEU A 40 30.25 9.84 -32.04
CA LEU A 40 30.78 9.53 -30.71
C LEU A 40 32.10 10.27 -30.56
N GLY A 41 32.07 11.40 -29.85
CA GLY A 41 33.31 12.13 -29.51
C GLY A 41 34.29 11.16 -28.83
N GLU A 42 35.56 11.20 -29.25
CA GLU A 42 36.64 10.40 -28.66
C GLU A 42 36.64 10.61 -27.14
N ILE A 43 36.23 9.58 -26.42
CA ILE A 43 36.42 9.52 -24.96
C ILE A 43 37.93 9.36 -24.73
N GLN A 44 38.59 10.43 -24.31
CA GLN A 44 40.00 10.34 -23.94
C GLN A 44 40.18 9.32 -22.82
N PRO A 45 41.15 8.39 -22.93
CA PRO A 45 41.36 7.38 -21.88
C PRO A 45 41.72 8.08 -20.55
N PRO A 46 41.29 7.53 -19.40
CA PRO A 46 41.69 8.07 -18.12
C PRO A 46 43.21 8.08 -18.00
N VAL A 47 43.76 9.15 -17.45
CA VAL A 47 45.20 9.32 -17.27
C VAL A 47 45.58 9.21 -15.79
N GLN A 48 46.75 8.66 -15.52
CA GLN A 48 47.32 8.54 -14.18
C GLN A 48 48.70 9.17 -14.15
N ILE A 49 49.09 9.79 -13.02
CA ILE A 49 50.42 10.33 -12.83
C ILE A 49 51.33 9.18 -12.32
N ASP A 50 52.40 8.91 -13.03
CA ASP A 50 53.42 7.95 -12.56
C ASP A 50 54.10 8.52 -11.30
N PRO A 51 54.02 7.85 -10.14
CA PRO A 51 54.60 8.37 -8.92
C PRO A 51 56.12 8.44 -8.91
N ALA A 52 56.81 7.72 -9.83
CA ALA A 52 58.27 7.69 -9.90
C ALA A 52 58.83 8.78 -10.81
N THR A 53 58.15 9.18 -11.87
CA THR A 53 58.60 10.14 -12.88
C THR A 53 57.83 11.43 -12.87
N GLY A 54 56.62 11.48 -12.30
CA GLY A 54 55.71 12.64 -12.35
C GLY A 54 55.04 12.86 -13.71
N GLU A 55 55.23 11.97 -14.67
CA GLU A 55 54.62 12.09 -16.01
C GLU A 55 53.22 11.56 -16.07
N ILE A 56 52.37 12.16 -16.93
CA ILE A 56 51.02 11.71 -17.16
C ILE A 56 51.06 10.53 -18.15
N VAL A 57 50.70 9.35 -17.69
CA VAL A 57 50.64 8.14 -18.50
C VAL A 57 49.19 7.65 -18.68
N PRO A 58 48.81 7.12 -19.87
CA PRO A 58 47.52 6.57 -20.08
C PRO A 58 47.30 5.32 -19.18
N VAL A 59 46.17 5.23 -18.50
CA VAL A 59 45.79 4.03 -17.79
C VAL A 59 45.38 2.98 -18.82
N THR A 60 46.15 1.88 -18.92
CA THR A 60 45.71 0.72 -19.71
C THR A 60 44.62 0.00 -18.93
N VAL A 61 43.37 0.39 -19.14
CA VAL A 61 42.22 -0.37 -18.65
C VAL A 61 42.20 -1.69 -19.40
N LEU A 62 42.50 -2.78 -18.73
CA LEU A 62 42.19 -4.12 -19.21
C LEU A 62 40.65 -4.18 -19.28
N VAL A 63 40.11 -3.88 -20.43
CA VAL A 63 38.70 -4.16 -20.71
C VAL A 63 38.58 -5.67 -20.68
N GLU A 64 38.09 -6.24 -19.59
CA GLU A 64 37.61 -7.63 -19.60
C GLU A 64 36.61 -7.72 -20.78
N LYS A 65 36.89 -8.65 -21.68
CA LYS A 65 35.96 -8.93 -22.78
C LYS A 65 34.61 -9.24 -22.17
N MET A 66 33.69 -8.29 -22.23
CA MET A 66 32.28 -8.59 -21.93
C MET A 66 31.86 -9.73 -22.85
N ASP A 67 31.41 -10.83 -22.28
CA ASP A 67 30.81 -11.93 -23.01
C ASP A 67 29.60 -11.37 -23.78
N THR A 68 29.81 -11.11 -25.06
CA THR A 68 28.70 -10.72 -25.96
C THR A 68 27.86 -11.96 -26.16
N ILE A 69 26.65 -11.97 -25.57
CA ILE A 69 25.63 -12.98 -25.87
C ILE A 69 25.35 -12.89 -27.39
N LYS A 70 25.90 -13.85 -28.12
CA LYS A 70 25.54 -13.97 -29.54
C LYS A 70 24.18 -14.62 -29.63
N TRP A 71 23.18 -13.85 -29.98
CA TRP A 71 21.85 -14.36 -30.31
C TRP A 71 21.97 -15.29 -31.49
N LYS A 72 21.52 -16.52 -31.32
CA LYS A 72 21.43 -17.48 -32.39
C LYS A 72 20.03 -17.35 -32.97
N GLU A 73 19.93 -16.98 -34.23
CA GLU A 73 18.63 -17.00 -34.93
C GLU A 73 18.07 -18.43 -34.88
N LEU A 74 16.93 -18.55 -34.20
CA LEU A 74 16.15 -19.79 -34.22
C LEU A 74 15.27 -19.79 -35.48
N SER A 75 15.34 -20.85 -36.25
CA SER A 75 14.46 -21.03 -37.44
C SER A 75 13.00 -20.93 -36.97
N THR A 76 12.24 -20.05 -37.62
CA THR A 76 10.80 -19.88 -37.41
C THR A 76 9.98 -21.15 -37.62
N ASP A 77 10.56 -22.15 -38.32
CA ASP A 77 9.91 -23.44 -38.57
C ASP A 77 9.65 -24.28 -37.31
N ARG A 78 10.28 -23.90 -36.19
CA ARG A 78 10.05 -24.55 -34.90
C ARG A 78 8.85 -23.99 -34.14
N PHE A 79 8.33 -22.86 -34.58
CA PHE A 79 7.16 -22.24 -33.97
C PHE A 79 6.03 -22.34 -35.01
N PRO A 80 4.97 -23.11 -34.74
CA PRO A 80 3.84 -23.11 -35.66
C PRO A 80 3.34 -21.66 -35.78
N PRO A 81 3.01 -21.18 -36.99
CA PRO A 81 2.44 -19.86 -37.16
C PRO A 81 1.21 -19.76 -36.27
N ILE A 82 1.12 -18.65 -35.48
CA ILE A 82 -0.11 -18.31 -34.81
C ILE A 82 -1.12 -18.13 -35.94
N THR A 83 -1.95 -19.14 -36.16
CA THR A 83 -3.12 -18.99 -37.03
C THR A 83 -3.95 -17.87 -36.42
N SER A 84 -3.92 -16.70 -37.04
CA SER A 84 -4.88 -15.65 -36.74
C SER A 84 -6.26 -16.28 -36.84
N VAL A 85 -6.92 -16.48 -35.72
CA VAL A 85 -8.36 -16.76 -35.71
C VAL A 85 -8.97 -15.60 -36.48
N GLY A 86 -9.60 -15.91 -37.63
CA GLY A 86 -10.19 -14.87 -38.48
C GLY A 86 -11.10 -13.98 -37.64
N SER A 87 -11.09 -12.71 -37.94
CA SER A 87 -11.86 -11.67 -37.24
C SER A 87 -13.37 -11.96 -37.17
N ASP A 88 -13.85 -12.94 -37.90
CA ASP A 88 -15.27 -13.32 -37.98
C ASP A 88 -15.70 -14.39 -36.96
N GLN A 89 -14.79 -14.84 -36.08
CA GLN A 89 -15.06 -15.83 -35.02
C GLN A 89 -14.65 -15.37 -33.61
N LEU A 90 -14.51 -14.06 -33.37
CA LEU A 90 -14.49 -13.58 -32.01
C LEU A 90 -15.91 -13.77 -31.43
N PRO A 91 -16.07 -14.58 -30.36
CA PRO A 91 -17.37 -14.72 -29.72
C PRO A 91 -17.81 -13.32 -29.28
N ASP A 92 -19.10 -13.02 -29.50
CA ASP A 92 -19.73 -11.79 -29.04
C ASP A 92 -19.35 -11.61 -27.56
N PRO A 93 -18.65 -10.53 -27.17
CA PRO A 93 -18.27 -10.29 -25.78
C PRO A 93 -19.47 -10.17 -24.82
N LEU A 94 -20.69 -10.16 -25.36
CA LEU A 94 -21.95 -10.16 -24.60
C LEU A 94 -22.62 -11.55 -24.56
N SER A 95 -22.17 -12.55 -25.34
CA SER A 95 -22.60 -13.93 -25.21
C SER A 95 -21.70 -14.60 -24.16
N GLY A 96 -22.27 -15.00 -23.03
CA GLY A 96 -21.61 -15.49 -21.84
C GLY A 96 -20.81 -16.82 -21.92
N ASP A 97 -20.34 -17.19 -23.13
CA ASP A 97 -19.61 -18.43 -23.38
C ASP A 97 -18.21 -18.17 -23.94
N LEU A 98 -17.36 -17.50 -23.15
CA LEU A 98 -15.91 -17.56 -23.39
C LEU A 98 -15.39 -18.92 -22.88
N PRO A 99 -14.75 -19.76 -23.74
CA PRO A 99 -14.18 -21.03 -23.27
C PRO A 99 -13.13 -20.77 -22.19
N GLY A 100 -13.35 -21.31 -21.00
CA GLY A 100 -12.45 -21.15 -19.84
C GLY A 100 -12.79 -20.04 -18.85
N LEU A 101 -13.82 -19.24 -19.09
CA LEU A 101 -14.41 -18.45 -18.04
C LEU A 101 -15.40 -19.36 -17.26
N PRO A 102 -15.21 -19.60 -15.96
CA PRO A 102 -16.27 -20.19 -15.18
C PRO A 102 -17.49 -19.28 -15.33
N SER A 103 -18.58 -19.83 -15.84
CA SER A 103 -19.89 -19.16 -15.79
C SER A 103 -20.07 -18.67 -14.37
N ALA A 104 -20.46 -17.39 -14.21
CA ALA A 104 -20.84 -16.87 -12.89
C ALA A 104 -21.78 -17.92 -12.30
N THR A 105 -21.33 -18.59 -11.25
CA THR A 105 -21.98 -19.79 -10.74
C THR A 105 -23.44 -19.48 -10.49
N SER A 106 -24.33 -20.02 -11.31
CA SER A 106 -25.77 -20.05 -11.06
C SER A 106 -26.06 -21.03 -9.92
N GLY A 107 -25.25 -20.96 -8.86
CA GLY A 107 -25.36 -21.79 -7.68
C GLY A 107 -26.49 -21.30 -6.79
N SER A 108 -27.16 -22.25 -6.16
CA SER A 108 -28.03 -21.99 -5.02
C SER A 108 -27.15 -21.68 -3.82
N GLY A 109 -26.97 -20.40 -3.46
CA GLY A 109 -26.14 -20.00 -2.34
C GLY A 109 -26.28 -18.50 -2.02
N PRO A 110 -25.61 -18.01 -0.98
CA PRO A 110 -25.66 -16.62 -0.63
C PRO A 110 -25.09 -15.74 -1.74
N ARG A 111 -25.65 -14.55 -1.93
CA ARG A 111 -25.20 -13.57 -2.92
C ARG A 111 -24.10 -12.70 -2.35
N ILE A 112 -22.99 -12.60 -3.05
CA ILE A 112 -21.88 -11.68 -2.77
C ILE A 112 -21.81 -10.66 -3.88
N SER A 113 -21.72 -9.38 -3.56
CA SER A 113 -21.48 -8.30 -4.52
C SER A 113 -20.07 -7.78 -4.40
N LEU A 114 -19.33 -7.79 -5.52
CA LEU A 114 -17.97 -7.28 -5.63
C LEU A 114 -17.97 -5.97 -6.42
N MET A 115 -17.51 -4.90 -5.82
CA MET A 115 -17.51 -3.55 -6.40
C MET A 115 -16.09 -3.07 -6.66
N LEU A 116 -15.66 -3.05 -7.92
CA LEU A 116 -14.28 -2.70 -8.32
C LEU A 116 -14.26 -1.58 -9.39
N PRO A 117 -13.19 -0.77 -9.46
CA PRO A 117 -13.07 0.33 -10.41
C PRO A 117 -12.45 -0.13 -11.73
N PHE A 118 -13.16 -0.96 -12.52
CA PHE A 118 -12.64 -1.46 -13.80
C PHE A 118 -12.50 -0.37 -14.87
N MET A 119 -13.26 0.73 -14.77
CA MET A 119 -13.24 1.81 -15.76
C MET A 119 -13.58 1.33 -17.17
N SER A 120 -14.54 0.41 -17.30
CA SER A 120 -14.89 -0.26 -18.55
C SER A 120 -15.33 0.70 -19.66
N ASP A 121 -15.84 1.89 -19.32
CA ASP A 121 -16.22 2.96 -20.23
C ASP A 121 -15.03 3.72 -20.84
N ARG A 122 -13.83 3.53 -20.30
CA ARG A 122 -12.60 4.19 -20.77
C ARG A 122 -11.63 3.22 -21.45
N PHE A 123 -12.06 2.01 -21.67
CA PHE A 123 -11.23 1.01 -22.33
C PHE A 123 -11.00 1.42 -23.79
N SER A 124 -9.75 1.75 -24.12
CA SER A 124 -9.35 2.01 -25.50
C SER A 124 -8.92 0.71 -26.16
N SER A 125 -9.37 0.48 -27.39
CA SER A 125 -8.95 -0.67 -28.20
C SER A 125 -7.47 -0.66 -28.61
N SER A 126 -6.70 0.35 -28.19
CA SER A 126 -5.27 0.41 -28.41
C SER A 126 -4.55 -0.52 -27.40
N PRO A 127 -3.80 -1.53 -27.87
CA PRO A 127 -3.04 -2.40 -26.99
C PRO A 127 -2.04 -1.59 -26.16
N GLY A 128 -2.06 -1.76 -24.84
CA GLY A 128 -1.05 -1.20 -23.94
C GLY A 128 -1.47 -0.01 -23.09
N ASN A 129 -2.70 0.50 -23.18
CA ASN A 129 -3.13 1.65 -22.40
C ASN A 129 -4.23 1.27 -21.38
N VAL A 130 -3.86 0.47 -20.40
CA VAL A 130 -4.72 0.18 -19.24
C VAL A 130 -4.43 1.24 -18.18
N PHE A 131 -5.46 1.95 -17.71
CA PHE A 131 -5.31 2.88 -16.59
C PHE A 131 -4.81 2.16 -15.34
N GLU A 132 -3.96 2.78 -14.55
CA GLU A 132 -3.38 2.17 -13.35
C GLU A 132 -4.46 1.63 -12.39
N ILE A 133 -5.52 2.40 -12.20
CA ILE A 133 -6.64 1.96 -11.35
C ILE A 133 -7.41 0.78 -11.93
N SER A 134 -7.48 0.65 -13.27
CA SER A 134 -8.07 -0.52 -13.93
C SER A 134 -7.16 -1.74 -13.79
N LYS A 135 -5.85 -1.56 -13.90
CA LYS A 135 -4.85 -2.60 -13.66
C LYS A 135 -4.99 -3.16 -12.24
N TRP A 136 -5.09 -2.27 -11.26
CA TRP A 136 -5.36 -2.65 -9.87
C TRP A 136 -6.62 -3.52 -9.77
N ALA A 137 -7.74 -3.09 -10.35
CA ALA A 137 -9.01 -3.83 -10.31
C ALA A 137 -8.93 -5.19 -11.00
N ILE A 138 -8.21 -5.27 -12.12
CA ILE A 138 -7.99 -6.52 -12.87
C ILE A 138 -7.16 -7.48 -12.04
N ASN A 139 -6.03 -7.04 -11.47
CA ASN A 139 -5.18 -7.88 -10.64
C ASN A 139 -5.94 -8.42 -9.42
N TYR A 140 -6.70 -7.55 -8.74
CA TYR A 140 -7.57 -7.96 -7.64
C TYR A 140 -8.57 -9.05 -8.10
N TYR A 141 -9.23 -8.83 -9.23
CA TYR A 141 -10.21 -9.78 -9.76
C TYR A 141 -9.58 -11.10 -10.22
N CYS A 142 -8.36 -11.08 -10.74
CA CYS A 142 -7.61 -12.31 -11.03
C CYS A 142 -7.40 -13.16 -9.79
N GLY A 143 -7.06 -12.54 -8.66
CA GLY A 143 -6.99 -13.22 -7.36
C GLY A 143 -8.35 -13.79 -6.93
N VAL A 144 -9.42 -12.98 -7.03
CA VAL A 144 -10.80 -13.41 -6.76
C VAL A 144 -11.16 -14.66 -7.55
N ARG A 145 -10.79 -14.74 -8.84
CA ARG A 145 -11.03 -15.90 -9.68
C ARG A 145 -10.37 -17.18 -9.17
N LEU A 146 -9.11 -17.08 -8.72
CA LEU A 146 -8.44 -18.23 -8.12
C LEU A 146 -9.10 -18.67 -6.81
N ALA A 147 -9.62 -17.72 -6.02
CA ALA A 147 -10.38 -18.04 -4.82
C ALA A 147 -11.70 -18.76 -5.13
N ILE A 148 -12.43 -18.36 -6.18
CA ILE A 148 -13.64 -19.04 -6.65
C ILE A 148 -13.34 -20.50 -6.99
N GLU A 149 -12.29 -20.74 -7.78
CA GLU A 149 -11.90 -22.11 -8.14
C GLU A 149 -11.60 -23.00 -6.93
N ASP A 150 -10.99 -22.43 -5.88
CA ASP A 150 -10.69 -23.19 -4.68
C ASP A 150 -11.94 -23.47 -3.84
N LEU A 151 -12.80 -22.45 -3.69
CA LEU A 151 -14.09 -22.62 -3.01
C LEU A 151 -14.99 -23.64 -3.71
N GLU A 152 -14.99 -23.67 -5.04
CA GLU A 152 -15.72 -24.68 -5.82
C GLU A 152 -15.15 -26.09 -5.59
N LYS A 153 -13.82 -26.27 -5.56
CA LYS A 153 -13.16 -27.54 -5.21
C LYS A 153 -13.49 -27.99 -3.77
N GLU A 154 -13.67 -27.04 -2.87
CA GLU A 154 -14.10 -27.27 -1.49
C GLU A 154 -15.61 -27.57 -1.37
N GLY A 155 -16.36 -27.57 -2.50
CA GLY A 155 -17.79 -27.84 -2.55
C GLY A 155 -18.66 -26.68 -2.04
N LYS A 156 -18.09 -25.47 -1.95
CA LYS A 156 -18.79 -24.28 -1.50
C LYS A 156 -19.47 -23.57 -2.67
N SER A 157 -20.72 -23.16 -2.48
CA SER A 157 -21.52 -22.52 -3.53
C SER A 157 -22.06 -21.17 -3.08
N PHE A 158 -21.90 -20.16 -3.94
CA PHE A 158 -22.42 -18.80 -3.75
C PHE A 158 -22.63 -18.13 -5.11
N GLN A 159 -23.34 -17.01 -5.12
CA GLN A 159 -23.53 -16.18 -6.31
C GLN A 159 -22.63 -14.96 -6.19
N LEU A 160 -21.81 -14.66 -7.22
CA LEU A 160 -20.96 -13.47 -7.27
C LEU A 160 -21.46 -12.52 -8.36
N ASP A 161 -21.95 -11.34 -7.95
CA ASP A 161 -22.22 -10.22 -8.86
C ASP A 161 -21.05 -9.23 -8.83
N VAL A 162 -20.51 -8.91 -10.00
CA VAL A 162 -19.39 -7.99 -10.15
C VAL A 162 -19.88 -6.67 -10.74
N TYR A 163 -19.54 -5.57 -10.08
CA TYR A 163 -19.96 -4.21 -10.45
C TYR A 163 -18.77 -3.33 -10.75
N ASP A 164 -18.80 -2.63 -11.89
CA ASP A 164 -17.83 -1.59 -12.20
C ASP A 164 -18.27 -0.26 -11.56
N THR A 165 -17.49 0.22 -10.59
CA THR A 165 -17.75 1.50 -9.92
C THR A 165 -17.23 2.69 -10.71
N LYS A 166 -16.47 2.47 -11.79
CA LYS A 166 -15.80 3.51 -12.58
C LYS A 166 -15.05 4.54 -11.75
N ALA A 167 -14.68 4.16 -10.53
CA ALA A 167 -14.10 5.05 -9.52
C ALA A 167 -14.90 6.35 -9.29
N SER A 168 -16.21 6.34 -9.53
CA SER A 168 -17.13 7.49 -9.54
C SER A 168 -18.18 7.35 -8.45
N GLU A 169 -18.42 8.43 -7.69
CA GLU A 169 -19.50 8.50 -6.69
C GLU A 169 -20.88 8.47 -7.35
N ASP A 170 -21.05 9.11 -8.50
CA ASP A 170 -22.31 9.11 -9.25
C ASP A 170 -22.67 7.70 -9.73
N GLU A 171 -21.67 6.95 -10.23
CA GLU A 171 -21.92 5.58 -10.67
C GLU A 171 -22.27 4.66 -9.49
N VAL A 172 -21.56 4.77 -8.37
CA VAL A 172 -21.89 4.04 -7.15
C VAL A 172 -23.30 4.39 -6.68
N THR A 173 -23.66 5.67 -6.63
CA THR A 173 -25.00 6.11 -6.24
C THR A 173 -26.08 5.55 -7.18
N ARG A 174 -25.82 5.54 -8.49
CA ARG A 174 -26.69 4.94 -9.50
C ARG A 174 -26.88 3.44 -9.24
N LEU A 175 -25.80 2.69 -9.05
CA LEU A 175 -25.83 1.25 -8.75
C LEU A 175 -26.64 0.94 -7.48
N LEU A 176 -26.39 1.66 -6.39
CA LEU A 176 -27.08 1.47 -5.12
C LEU A 176 -28.58 1.79 -5.19
N SER A 177 -29.01 2.69 -6.09
CA SER A 177 -30.40 3.08 -6.23
C SER A 177 -31.17 2.23 -7.24
N SER A 178 -30.55 1.79 -8.32
CA SER A 178 -31.22 1.15 -9.47
C SER A 178 -31.12 -0.37 -9.50
N ASP A 179 -30.09 -1.00 -8.91
CA ASP A 179 -29.92 -2.45 -8.96
C ASP A 179 -30.51 -3.12 -7.71
N GLY A 180 -31.66 -3.76 -7.88
CA GLY A 180 -32.33 -4.50 -6.80
C GLY A 180 -31.54 -5.71 -6.28
N ARG A 181 -30.56 -6.23 -7.04
CA ARG A 181 -29.71 -7.37 -6.61
C ARG A 181 -28.78 -6.97 -5.47
N LEU A 182 -28.29 -5.71 -5.45
CA LEU A 182 -27.47 -5.21 -4.35
C LEU A 182 -28.18 -5.30 -2.99
N LYS A 183 -29.51 -5.09 -2.96
CA LYS A 183 -30.32 -5.26 -1.72
C LYS A 183 -30.48 -6.72 -1.31
N GLN A 184 -30.25 -7.65 -2.22
CA GLN A 184 -30.33 -9.10 -1.96
C GLN A 184 -28.96 -9.68 -1.56
N SER A 185 -27.91 -8.88 -1.60
CA SER A 185 -26.59 -9.31 -1.19
C SER A 185 -26.56 -9.68 0.28
N LYS A 186 -25.82 -10.72 0.58
CA LYS A 186 -25.49 -11.13 1.96
C LYS A 186 -24.12 -10.59 2.40
N LEU A 187 -23.34 -10.09 1.43
CA LEU A 187 -22.05 -9.47 1.62
C LEU A 187 -21.75 -8.55 0.44
N ILE A 188 -21.16 -7.39 0.71
CA ILE A 188 -20.60 -6.50 -0.31
C ILE A 188 -19.11 -6.34 -0.03
N ILE A 189 -18.27 -6.59 -1.04
CA ILE A 189 -16.80 -6.40 -0.98
C ILE A 189 -16.43 -5.20 -1.84
N GLY A 190 -15.69 -4.26 -1.29
CA GLY A 190 -15.35 -2.98 -1.93
C GLY A 190 -16.27 -1.84 -1.52
N PRO A 191 -16.24 -0.71 -2.25
CA PRO A 191 -15.35 -0.35 -3.35
C PRO A 191 -13.94 0.10 -2.92
N TYR A 192 -13.14 0.60 -3.89
CA TYR A 192 -11.75 1.00 -3.66
C TYR A 192 -11.59 2.39 -3.02
N ARG A 193 -12.27 3.42 -3.56
CA ARG A 193 -12.10 4.81 -3.12
C ARG A 193 -12.88 5.12 -1.84
N SER A 194 -12.26 5.85 -0.91
CA SER A 194 -12.85 6.18 0.40
C SER A 194 -14.22 6.84 0.33
N ASN A 195 -14.44 7.77 -0.62
CA ASN A 195 -15.77 8.40 -0.78
C ASN A 195 -16.82 7.39 -1.25
N ASN A 196 -16.44 6.50 -2.17
CA ASN A 196 -17.33 5.44 -2.64
C ASN A 196 -17.65 4.45 -1.51
N ILE A 197 -16.64 4.13 -0.67
CA ILE A 197 -16.82 3.27 0.50
C ILE A 197 -17.87 3.86 1.45
N LYS A 198 -17.83 5.17 1.71
CA LYS A 198 -18.82 5.84 2.58
C LYS A 198 -20.26 5.61 2.08
N LEU A 199 -20.49 5.76 0.78
CA LEU A 199 -21.81 5.54 0.16
C LEU A 199 -22.28 4.09 0.34
N VAL A 200 -21.38 3.12 0.09
CA VAL A 200 -21.70 1.70 0.21
C VAL A 200 -21.85 1.28 1.68
N ALA A 201 -21.04 1.82 2.58
CA ALA A 201 -21.13 1.55 4.02
C ALA A 201 -22.49 2.04 4.60
N GLU A 202 -22.93 3.23 4.21
CA GLU A 202 -24.26 3.74 4.58
C GLU A 202 -25.41 2.92 3.98
N PHE A 203 -25.23 2.43 2.76
CA PHE A 203 -26.19 1.51 2.15
C PHE A 203 -26.26 0.19 2.93
N GLY A 204 -25.10 -0.40 3.26
CA GLY A 204 -24.99 -1.62 4.07
C GLY A 204 -25.63 -1.45 5.44
N LYS A 205 -25.35 -0.35 6.14
CA LYS A 205 -25.97 -0.02 7.45
C LYS A 205 -27.50 0.02 7.37
N ARG A 206 -28.06 0.69 6.35
CA ARG A 206 -29.52 0.82 6.19
C ARG A 206 -30.23 -0.47 5.80
N ASN A 207 -29.53 -1.41 5.14
CA ASN A 207 -30.09 -2.65 4.66
C ASN A 207 -29.60 -3.88 5.47
N GLU A 208 -28.83 -3.65 6.54
CA GLU A 208 -28.26 -4.71 7.40
C GLU A 208 -27.42 -5.71 6.59
N ILE A 209 -26.61 -5.19 5.66
CA ILE A 209 -25.72 -5.97 4.80
C ILE A 209 -24.27 -5.68 5.19
N PRO A 210 -23.47 -6.70 5.54
CA PRO A 210 -22.05 -6.54 5.78
C PRO A 210 -21.32 -5.94 4.57
N VAL A 211 -20.48 -4.93 4.82
CA VAL A 211 -19.63 -4.28 3.81
C VAL A 211 -18.18 -4.44 4.22
N VAL A 212 -17.43 -5.15 3.42
CA VAL A 212 -15.99 -5.39 3.61
C VAL A 212 -15.21 -4.40 2.74
N SER A 213 -14.40 -3.58 3.39
CA SER A 213 -13.44 -2.67 2.73
C SER A 213 -12.05 -3.28 2.75
N PRO A 214 -11.57 -3.81 1.61
CA PRO A 214 -10.31 -4.55 1.59
C PRO A 214 -9.08 -3.65 1.62
N TYR A 215 -9.16 -2.44 1.10
CA TYR A 215 -7.99 -1.61 0.81
C TYR A 215 -7.84 -0.37 1.68
N SER A 216 -8.93 0.29 2.03
CA SER A 216 -8.82 1.57 2.74
C SER A 216 -8.47 1.38 4.21
N ALA A 217 -7.37 2.01 4.63
CA ALA A 217 -6.94 2.10 6.02
C ALA A 217 -7.44 3.39 6.73
N ALA A 218 -8.28 4.20 6.05
CA ALA A 218 -8.70 5.49 6.58
C ALA A 218 -9.64 5.33 7.77
N ALA A 219 -9.24 5.87 8.90
CA ALA A 219 -10.09 5.95 10.08
C ALA A 219 -11.31 6.87 9.80
N GLY A 220 -12.46 6.54 10.37
CA GLY A 220 -13.65 7.39 10.28
C GLY A 220 -14.43 7.31 8.98
N ILE A 221 -14.15 6.34 8.09
CA ILE A 221 -14.95 6.12 6.88
C ILE A 221 -16.40 5.76 7.22
N ALA A 222 -16.58 4.89 8.20
CA ALA A 222 -17.88 4.36 8.61
C ALA A 222 -17.96 4.28 10.14
N ASN A 223 -18.18 5.43 10.77
CA ASN A 223 -18.37 5.51 12.20
C ASN A 223 -19.75 4.96 12.59
N GLU A 224 -19.85 4.35 13.78
CA GLU A 224 -21.08 3.79 14.30
C GLU A 224 -21.82 2.88 13.30
N ASN A 225 -21.06 2.08 12.56
CA ASN A 225 -21.60 1.14 11.56
C ASN A 225 -21.19 -0.31 11.89
N PRO A 226 -22.01 -1.07 12.61
CA PRO A 226 -21.71 -2.45 12.97
C PRO A 226 -21.70 -3.43 11.78
N TRP A 227 -22.09 -2.98 10.59
CA TRP A 227 -22.09 -3.73 9.35
C TRP A 227 -20.84 -3.48 8.51
N PHE A 228 -19.90 -2.66 9.00
CA PHE A 228 -18.69 -2.32 8.28
C PHE A 228 -17.48 -3.08 8.82
N VAL A 229 -16.73 -3.69 7.90
CA VAL A 229 -15.50 -4.45 8.19
C VAL A 229 -14.35 -3.84 7.40
N GLN A 230 -13.36 -3.30 8.11
CA GLN A 230 -12.14 -2.76 7.56
C GLN A 230 -11.05 -3.84 7.61
N VAL A 231 -10.55 -4.28 6.44
CA VAL A 231 -9.51 -5.33 6.35
C VAL A 231 -8.12 -4.74 6.50
N ASN A 232 -7.85 -3.59 5.88
CA ASN A 232 -6.55 -2.95 5.99
C ASN A 232 -6.43 -2.21 7.33
N PRO A 233 -5.45 -2.55 8.18
CA PRO A 233 -5.27 -1.93 9.48
C PRO A 233 -5.12 -0.41 9.40
N SER A 234 -5.69 0.29 10.38
CA SER A 234 -5.54 1.74 10.46
C SER A 234 -4.13 2.14 10.91
N LEU A 235 -3.80 3.42 10.70
CA LEU A 235 -2.58 4.00 11.24
C LEU A 235 -2.44 3.78 12.75
N LYS A 236 -3.56 3.81 13.48
CA LYS A 236 -3.59 3.54 14.92
C LYS A 236 -3.13 2.11 15.21
N ALA A 237 -3.63 1.12 14.47
CA ALA A 237 -3.22 -0.28 14.62
C ALA A 237 -1.72 -0.47 14.37
N HIS A 238 -1.14 0.20 13.36
CA HIS A 238 0.30 0.20 13.15
C HIS A 238 1.09 0.76 14.35
N CYS A 239 0.63 1.89 14.90
CA CYS A 239 1.28 2.48 16.08
C CYS A 239 1.18 1.57 17.32
N GLU A 240 0.04 0.92 17.51
CA GLU A 240 -0.21 -0.03 18.60
C GLU A 240 0.67 -1.26 18.45
N ALA A 241 0.74 -1.86 17.26
CA ALA A 241 1.57 -3.03 16.98
C ALA A 241 3.07 -2.75 17.19
N ILE A 242 3.58 -1.61 16.72
CA ILE A 242 4.97 -1.18 16.98
C ILE A 242 5.18 -1.03 18.49
N THR A 243 4.26 -0.35 19.19
CA THR A 243 4.40 -0.12 20.63
C THR A 243 4.41 -1.44 21.39
N GLN A 244 3.49 -2.36 21.06
CA GLN A 244 3.43 -3.67 21.67
C GLN A 244 4.74 -4.44 21.46
N HIS A 245 5.20 -4.56 20.23
CA HIS A 245 6.44 -5.28 19.90
C HIS A 245 7.66 -4.69 20.64
N VAL A 246 7.75 -3.37 20.72
CA VAL A 246 8.85 -2.68 21.41
C VAL A 246 8.75 -2.84 22.93
N ARG A 247 7.55 -2.66 23.51
CA ARG A 247 7.36 -2.67 24.95
C ARG A 247 7.40 -4.06 25.59
N GLU A 248 7.15 -5.10 24.83
CA GLU A 248 7.35 -6.48 25.26
C GLU A 248 8.84 -6.82 25.48
N ARG A 249 9.74 -6.06 24.84
CA ARG A 249 11.21 -6.29 24.85
C ARG A 249 12.01 -5.23 25.60
N TYR A 250 11.51 -3.99 25.61
CA TYR A 250 12.27 -2.83 26.11
C TYR A 250 11.46 -2.00 27.09
N SER A 251 12.13 -1.38 28.05
CA SER A 251 11.52 -0.43 28.99
C SER A 251 11.17 0.89 28.31
N ALA A 252 10.20 1.63 28.87
CA ALA A 252 9.81 2.95 28.34
C ALA A 252 10.98 3.95 28.29
N SER A 253 11.93 3.82 29.23
CA SER A 253 13.12 4.69 29.31
C SER A 253 14.07 4.56 28.12
N GLN A 254 14.04 3.42 27.43
CA GLN A 254 14.87 3.12 26.25
C GLN A 254 14.23 3.65 24.95
N VAL A 255 12.96 4.03 24.96
CA VAL A 255 12.18 4.36 23.77
C VAL A 255 12.09 5.86 23.56
N VAL A 256 12.38 6.30 22.33
CA VAL A 256 12.32 7.70 21.89
C VAL A 256 11.43 7.79 20.65
N LEU A 257 10.32 8.51 20.76
CA LEU A 257 9.45 8.86 19.63
C LEU A 257 10.05 10.09 18.94
N VAL A 258 10.42 9.97 17.67
CA VAL A 258 10.99 11.08 16.88
C VAL A 258 9.99 11.50 15.81
N VAL A 259 9.48 12.73 15.90
CA VAL A 259 8.49 13.28 14.97
C VAL A 259 8.90 14.65 14.49
N ARG A 260 8.46 15.00 13.28
CA ARG A 260 8.55 16.38 12.80
C ARG A 260 7.44 17.23 13.45
N ASN A 261 7.69 18.51 13.60
CA ASN A 261 6.69 19.47 14.09
C ASN A 261 5.62 19.74 13.00
N GLN A 262 4.90 18.67 12.65
CA GLN A 262 3.77 18.68 11.73
C GLN A 262 2.52 18.15 12.44
N PRO A 263 1.32 18.73 12.19
CA PRO A 263 0.10 18.33 12.88
C PRO A 263 -0.18 16.82 12.78
N ASP A 264 -0.01 16.23 11.61
CA ASP A 264 -0.28 14.81 11.39
C ASP A 264 0.68 13.90 12.14
N GLU A 265 1.98 14.22 12.16
CA GLU A 265 2.96 13.43 12.92
C GLU A 265 2.83 13.64 14.42
N MET A 266 2.57 14.87 14.85
CA MET A 266 2.29 15.17 16.27
C MET A 266 1.05 14.44 16.80
N ALA A 267 0.00 14.31 15.98
CA ALA A 267 -1.19 13.55 16.33
C ALA A 267 -0.91 12.06 16.59
N ARG A 268 0.08 11.49 15.92
CA ARG A 268 0.48 10.06 16.09
C ARG A 268 1.10 9.78 17.45
N LEU A 269 1.77 10.76 18.06
CA LEU A 269 2.33 10.61 19.41
C LEU A 269 1.30 10.09 20.40
N LYS A 270 0.05 10.56 20.28
CA LYS A 270 -1.05 10.11 21.14
C LYS A 270 -1.29 8.61 21.02
N TYR A 271 -1.26 8.02 19.83
CA TYR A 271 -1.49 6.60 19.63
C TYR A 271 -0.40 5.76 20.34
N PHE A 272 0.86 6.14 20.20
CA PHE A 272 1.98 5.47 20.88
C PHE A 272 1.89 5.62 22.41
N GLN A 273 1.58 6.80 22.91
CA GLN A 273 1.45 7.02 24.35
C GLN A 273 0.24 6.29 24.95
N ASP A 274 -0.88 6.23 24.21
CA ASP A 274 -2.06 5.51 24.67
C ASP A 274 -1.79 3.99 24.71
N ALA A 275 -1.17 3.42 23.66
CA ALA A 275 -0.76 2.02 23.64
C ALA A 275 0.27 1.69 24.75
N ASN A 276 1.21 2.60 25.01
CA ASN A 276 2.18 2.42 26.09
C ASN A 276 1.52 2.31 27.49
N ARG A 277 0.32 2.85 27.68
CA ARG A 277 -0.39 2.74 28.98
C ARG A 277 -0.78 1.31 29.34
N GLU A 278 -0.92 0.42 28.36
CA GLU A 278 -1.20 -1.00 28.60
C GLU A 278 -0.05 -1.70 29.33
N PHE A 279 1.16 -1.15 29.24
CA PHE A 279 2.36 -1.63 29.93
C PHE A 279 2.61 -0.96 31.28
N PHE A 280 1.71 -0.10 31.74
CA PHE A 280 1.86 0.55 33.05
C PHE A 280 1.66 -0.45 34.18
N THR A 281 2.56 -0.39 35.15
CA THR A 281 2.49 -1.14 36.39
C THR A 281 2.30 -0.16 37.56
N ARG A 282 2.18 -0.70 38.78
CA ARG A 282 2.13 0.15 39.98
C ARG A 282 3.45 0.92 40.22
N GLU A 283 4.55 0.35 39.71
CA GLU A 283 5.91 0.86 39.97
C GLU A 283 6.42 1.70 38.78
N ASP A 284 5.92 1.45 37.56
CA ASP A 284 6.34 2.16 36.35
C ASP A 284 5.12 2.64 35.54
N THR A 285 4.93 3.95 35.51
CA THR A 285 3.95 4.66 34.67
C THR A 285 4.66 5.60 33.69
N SER A 286 5.89 5.27 33.31
CA SER A 286 6.73 6.13 32.49
C SER A 286 6.15 6.28 31.07
N ARG A 287 6.14 7.52 30.60
CA ARG A 287 5.83 7.84 29.22
C ARG A 287 7.05 7.55 28.34
N LEU A 288 6.80 7.27 27.06
CA LEU A 288 7.84 7.25 26.05
C LEU A 288 8.41 8.66 25.88
N LYS A 289 9.74 8.77 25.68
CA LYS A 289 10.38 10.07 25.43
C LYS A 289 9.93 10.60 24.07
N GLU A 290 9.75 11.90 23.94
CA GLU A 290 9.36 12.55 22.70
C GLU A 290 10.46 13.51 22.24
N TYR A 291 10.90 13.38 21.00
CA TYR A 291 11.83 14.29 20.34
C TYR A 291 11.16 14.90 19.12
N ILE A 292 10.82 16.18 19.22
CA ILE A 292 10.14 16.91 18.15
C ILE A 292 11.19 17.73 17.41
N VAL A 293 11.34 17.47 16.11
CA VAL A 293 12.29 18.15 15.23
C VAL A 293 11.59 19.15 14.32
N SER A 294 12.35 20.14 13.83
CA SER A 294 11.82 21.08 12.85
C SER A 294 11.31 20.35 11.59
N ASP A 295 10.23 20.85 11.01
CA ASP A 295 9.70 20.37 9.72
C ASP A 295 10.46 20.93 8.51
N ASN A 296 11.28 21.96 8.70
CA ASN A 296 12.06 22.56 7.64
C ASN A 296 13.26 21.68 7.29
N SER A 297 13.35 21.24 6.03
CA SER A 297 14.45 20.40 5.55
C SER A 297 15.84 21.03 5.71
N ALA A 298 15.95 22.36 5.71
CA ALA A 298 17.20 23.08 5.97
C ALA A 298 17.72 22.83 7.40
N ASP A 299 16.84 22.50 8.35
CA ASP A 299 17.18 22.28 9.75
C ASP A 299 17.52 20.82 10.06
N PHE A 300 17.33 19.88 9.12
CA PHE A 300 17.62 18.45 9.37
C PHE A 300 19.10 18.20 9.72
N ASN A 301 19.99 19.09 9.30
CA ASN A 301 21.38 19.04 9.72
C ASN A 301 21.61 19.36 11.21
N GLN A 302 20.63 19.98 11.88
CA GLN A 302 20.68 20.35 13.29
C GLN A 302 20.11 19.25 14.22
N ILE A 303 19.59 18.16 13.65
CA ILE A 303 19.09 17.01 14.43
C ILE A 303 20.26 16.46 15.26
N ASP A 304 20.08 16.46 16.58
CA ASP A 304 21.02 15.89 17.54
C ASP A 304 20.35 14.79 18.35
N VAL A 305 20.78 13.55 18.10
CA VAL A 305 20.29 12.36 18.81
C VAL A 305 21.25 11.89 19.92
N THR A 306 22.41 12.54 20.06
CA THR A 306 23.44 12.18 21.03
C THR A 306 22.92 12.11 22.47
N PRO A 307 22.02 13.00 22.94
CA PRO A 307 21.49 12.93 24.29
C PRO A 307 20.73 11.63 24.62
N PHE A 308 20.21 10.96 23.61
CA PHE A 308 19.42 9.73 23.75
C PHE A 308 20.30 8.46 23.73
N LEU A 309 21.51 8.54 23.20
CA LEU A 309 22.47 7.43 23.09
C LEU A 309 23.38 7.27 24.31
N GLN A 310 23.01 7.88 25.43
CA GLN A 310 23.77 7.83 26.66
C GLN A 310 23.36 6.61 27.49
N GLY A 311 24.23 5.63 27.60
CA GLY A 311 24.01 4.48 28.45
C GLY A 311 24.48 3.17 27.83
N SER A 312 24.42 2.11 28.63
CA SER A 312 24.79 0.75 28.26
C SER A 312 23.60 -0.06 27.70
N GLN A 313 22.41 0.55 27.62
CA GLN A 313 21.21 -0.12 27.15
C GLN A 313 20.91 0.27 25.71
N LYS A 314 20.32 -0.66 24.96
CA LYS A 314 19.87 -0.42 23.59
C LYS A 314 18.86 0.72 23.55
N THR A 315 19.03 1.69 22.65
CA THR A 315 18.11 2.79 22.43
C THR A 315 17.20 2.47 21.24
N ILE A 316 15.90 2.62 21.44
CA ILE A 316 14.87 2.33 20.44
C ILE A 316 14.28 3.65 19.94
N PHE A 317 14.50 3.95 18.67
CA PHE A 317 13.85 5.09 18.02
C PHE A 317 12.62 4.61 17.27
N ILE A 318 11.47 5.20 17.57
CA ILE A 318 10.23 5.01 16.80
C ILE A 318 9.98 6.28 16.00
N VAL A 319 9.90 6.15 14.69
CA VAL A 319 9.82 7.28 13.75
C VAL A 319 8.55 7.15 12.90
N PRO A 320 7.42 7.70 13.39
CA PRO A 320 6.13 7.55 12.70
C PRO A 320 5.97 8.51 11.51
N SER A 321 7.05 8.80 10.80
CA SER A 321 7.02 9.57 9.56
C SER A 321 6.70 8.65 8.40
N TRP A 322 5.56 8.90 7.73
CA TRP A 322 5.07 8.05 6.65
C TRP A 322 5.64 8.42 5.29
N ALA A 323 5.70 9.71 4.96
CA ALA A 323 5.88 10.15 3.59
C ALA A 323 7.09 11.09 3.37
N SER A 324 8.01 11.20 4.32
CA SER A 324 9.16 12.09 4.19
C SER A 324 10.47 11.31 4.16
N GLU A 325 10.79 10.73 3.00
CA GLU A 325 12.05 10.04 2.77
C GLU A 325 13.28 10.90 3.10
N PRO A 326 13.37 12.20 2.70
CA PRO A 326 14.52 13.05 3.05
C PRO A 326 14.72 13.23 4.54
N PHE A 327 13.64 13.34 5.32
CA PHE A 327 13.72 13.43 6.78
C PHE A 327 14.22 12.12 7.38
N VAL A 328 13.60 11.01 6.99
CA VAL A 328 13.97 9.67 7.48
C VAL A 328 15.44 9.40 7.20
N TYR A 329 15.88 9.61 5.97
CA TYR A 329 17.29 9.43 5.59
C TYR A 329 18.24 10.30 6.41
N SER A 330 17.91 11.59 6.58
CA SER A 330 18.73 12.51 7.38
C SER A 330 18.81 12.05 8.83
N LEU A 331 17.70 11.62 9.42
CA LEU A 331 17.64 11.12 10.79
C LEU A 331 18.48 9.83 10.95
N LEU A 332 18.33 8.85 10.05
CA LEU A 332 19.09 7.60 10.10
C LEU A 332 20.59 7.87 10.02
N ARG A 333 21.01 8.77 9.11
CA ARG A 333 22.43 9.19 9.05
C ARG A 333 22.91 9.84 10.35
N LYS A 334 22.09 10.68 10.99
CA LYS A 334 22.46 11.30 12.28
C LYS A 334 22.57 10.27 13.39
N ILE A 335 21.67 9.28 13.43
CA ILE A 335 21.76 8.17 14.37
C ILE A 335 23.05 7.37 14.13
N LYS A 336 23.35 7.04 12.88
CA LYS A 336 24.58 6.30 12.53
C LYS A 336 25.85 7.05 12.90
N LEU A 337 25.91 8.35 12.66
CA LEU A 337 27.06 9.20 13.01
C LEU A 337 27.23 9.40 14.53
N ALA A 338 26.13 9.43 15.27
CA ALA A 338 26.15 9.60 16.72
C ALA A 338 26.38 8.27 17.47
N LYS A 339 26.07 7.13 16.83
CA LYS A 339 26.24 5.80 17.41
C LYS A 339 27.74 5.49 17.57
N THR A 340 28.11 5.10 18.77
CA THR A 340 29.44 4.55 19.06
C THR A 340 29.43 3.02 18.93
N ASP A 341 30.60 2.38 18.88
CA ASP A 341 30.69 0.92 18.81
C ASP A 341 30.05 0.20 20.02
N LEU A 342 29.86 0.91 21.13
CA LEU A 342 29.25 0.37 22.34
C LEU A 342 27.75 0.66 22.45
N ALA A 343 27.21 1.52 21.58
CA ALA A 343 25.80 1.90 21.61
C ALA A 343 25.00 0.99 20.68
N GLU A 344 24.09 0.22 21.24
CA GLU A 344 23.12 -0.54 20.47
C GLU A 344 21.89 0.31 20.17
N VAL A 345 21.39 0.21 18.93
CA VAL A 345 20.24 0.96 18.45
C VAL A 345 19.31 0.04 17.67
N ALA A 346 18.01 0.28 17.74
CA ALA A 346 17.06 -0.19 16.76
C ALA A 346 16.12 0.97 16.35
N VAL A 347 15.69 0.95 15.09
CA VAL A 347 14.80 2.00 14.56
C VAL A 347 13.54 1.36 14.02
N TYR A 348 12.38 1.87 14.44
CA TYR A 348 11.08 1.41 13.97
C TYR A 348 10.43 2.47 13.10
N GLY A 349 10.08 2.09 11.87
CA GLY A 349 9.48 2.95 10.86
C GLY A 349 8.09 2.51 10.45
N MET A 350 7.55 3.23 9.46
CA MET A 350 6.21 3.02 8.91
C MET A 350 6.27 2.25 7.59
N PRO A 351 5.15 1.67 7.11
CA PRO A 351 5.13 0.82 5.91
C PRO A 351 5.77 1.43 4.67
N ALA A 352 5.61 2.74 4.47
CA ALA A 352 6.14 3.42 3.29
C ALA A 352 7.68 3.33 3.15
N TRP A 353 8.40 3.02 4.25
CA TRP A 353 9.85 2.89 4.20
C TRP A 353 10.31 1.70 3.35
N MET A 354 9.47 0.69 3.17
CA MET A 354 9.76 -0.46 2.31
C MET A 354 9.88 -0.06 0.82
N ASN A 355 9.29 1.08 0.45
CA ASN A 355 9.22 1.56 -0.93
C ASN A 355 10.08 2.81 -1.18
N TYR A 356 10.99 3.14 -0.28
CA TYR A 356 11.91 4.24 -0.47
C TYR A 356 13.03 3.82 -1.44
N GLU A 357 13.06 4.41 -2.63
CA GLU A 357 13.99 4.02 -3.69
C GLU A 357 15.03 5.10 -4.03
N GLN A 358 14.70 6.37 -3.77
CA GLN A 358 15.47 7.48 -4.35
C GLN A 358 16.69 7.90 -3.53
N ILE A 359 16.66 7.72 -2.23
CA ILE A 359 17.69 8.24 -1.31
C ILE A 359 18.23 7.12 -0.41
N MET A 360 17.64 5.95 -0.50
CA MET A 360 17.88 4.89 0.48
C MET A 360 19.27 4.28 0.35
N ASP A 361 19.98 4.33 1.46
CA ASP A 361 21.21 3.59 1.70
C ASP A 361 20.85 2.36 2.56
N TYR A 362 20.77 1.22 1.94
CA TYR A 362 20.38 -0.03 2.62
C TYR A 362 21.37 -0.44 3.72
N ASP A 363 22.63 0.01 3.66
CA ASP A 363 23.60 -0.20 4.75
C ASP A 363 23.15 0.51 6.03
N LEU A 364 22.40 1.63 5.92
CA LEU A 364 21.83 2.28 7.10
C LEU A 364 20.73 1.44 7.75
N PHE A 365 19.96 0.70 6.96
CA PHE A 365 18.92 -0.17 7.48
C PHE A 365 19.51 -1.35 8.23
N GLU A 366 20.54 -1.97 7.67
CA GLU A 366 21.28 -3.06 8.31
C GLU A 366 21.96 -2.60 9.61
N ASP A 367 22.72 -1.51 9.54
CA ASP A 367 23.52 -0.97 10.64
C ASP A 367 22.70 -0.47 11.84
N LEU A 368 21.48 -0.05 11.61
CA LEU A 368 20.60 0.54 12.61
C LEU A 368 19.47 -0.38 13.07
N ASP A 369 19.54 -1.66 12.70
CA ASP A 369 18.54 -2.66 13.08
C ASP A 369 17.12 -2.14 12.78
N VAL A 370 16.87 -1.79 11.49
CA VAL A 370 15.63 -1.14 11.09
C VAL A 370 14.49 -2.15 11.02
N HIS A 371 13.39 -1.78 11.66
CA HIS A 371 12.13 -2.49 11.63
C HIS A 371 11.05 -1.61 11.01
N VAL A 372 10.09 -2.21 10.33
CA VAL A 372 8.91 -1.51 9.83
C VAL A 372 7.64 -2.27 10.16
N SER A 373 6.54 -1.54 10.32
CA SER A 373 5.22 -2.16 10.36
C SER A 373 4.68 -2.34 8.95
N SER A 374 3.99 -3.45 8.68
CA SER A 374 3.34 -3.66 7.38
C SER A 374 2.01 -4.39 7.54
N SER A 375 0.99 -3.98 6.76
CA SER A 375 -0.28 -4.71 6.65
C SER A 375 -0.21 -5.86 5.64
N PHE A 376 0.85 -5.88 4.84
CA PHE A 376 1.06 -6.84 3.77
C PHE A 376 2.50 -7.33 3.78
N PHE A 377 2.67 -8.64 3.73
CA PHE A 377 3.99 -9.25 3.57
C PHE A 377 3.86 -10.59 2.86
N VAL A 378 4.57 -10.76 1.78
CA VAL A 378 4.68 -12.02 1.05
C VAL A 378 6.08 -12.56 1.22
N ASP A 379 6.17 -13.75 1.78
CA ASP A 379 7.44 -14.47 1.86
C ASP A 379 7.65 -15.29 0.59
N ASP A 380 8.47 -14.81 -0.33
CA ASP A 380 8.78 -15.49 -1.58
C ASP A 380 9.46 -16.88 -1.39
N PHE A 381 9.92 -17.17 -0.19
CA PHE A 381 10.49 -18.47 0.15
C PHE A 381 9.44 -19.48 0.65
N ASP A 382 8.25 -19.02 1.03
CA ASP A 382 7.16 -19.90 1.46
C ASP A 382 6.61 -20.74 0.30
N GLU A 383 6.41 -22.04 0.53
CA GLU A 383 5.95 -22.97 -0.51
C GLU A 383 4.51 -22.72 -0.96
N ASN A 384 3.65 -22.17 -0.09
CA ASN A 384 2.27 -21.82 -0.45
C ASN A 384 2.27 -20.59 -1.37
N ILE A 385 3.14 -19.61 -1.07
CA ILE A 385 3.34 -18.45 -1.94
C ILE A 385 3.88 -18.88 -3.30
N LYS A 386 4.90 -19.73 -3.35
CA LYS A 386 5.42 -20.27 -4.62
C LYS A 386 4.37 -21.04 -5.41
N ALA A 387 3.53 -21.82 -4.72
CA ALA A 387 2.43 -22.55 -5.37
C ALA A 387 1.38 -21.59 -5.93
N PHE A 388 1.01 -20.55 -5.19
CA PHE A 388 0.10 -19.50 -5.63
C PHE A 388 0.67 -18.74 -6.84
N ASN A 389 1.93 -18.30 -6.79
CA ASN A 389 2.61 -17.58 -7.86
C ASN A 389 2.66 -18.40 -9.15
N ARG A 390 3.01 -19.69 -9.05
CA ARG A 390 3.02 -20.61 -10.19
C ARG A 390 1.63 -20.78 -10.80
N ARG A 391 0.60 -20.96 -9.96
CA ARG A 391 -0.77 -21.09 -10.43
C ARG A 391 -1.26 -19.82 -11.10
N TYR A 392 -0.98 -18.66 -10.51
CA TYR A 392 -1.34 -17.37 -11.06
C TYR A 392 -0.66 -17.14 -12.42
N TYR A 393 0.64 -17.42 -12.50
CA TYR A 393 1.40 -17.33 -13.76
C TYR A 393 0.83 -18.25 -14.84
N ASN A 394 0.50 -19.49 -14.50
CA ASN A 394 -0.09 -20.43 -15.45
C ASN A 394 -1.47 -19.97 -15.96
N SER A 395 -2.22 -19.25 -15.16
CA SER A 395 -3.57 -18.76 -15.52
C SER A 395 -3.54 -17.47 -16.31
N TYR A 396 -2.59 -16.57 -16.03
CA TYR A 396 -2.61 -15.20 -16.55
C TYR A 396 -1.34 -14.78 -17.29
N GLY A 397 -0.27 -15.58 -17.27
CA GLY A 397 1.00 -15.29 -17.96
C GLY A 397 1.85 -14.20 -17.31
N MET A 398 1.52 -13.80 -16.08
CA MET A 398 2.22 -12.77 -15.30
C MET A 398 2.31 -13.17 -13.82
N LEU A 399 3.25 -12.61 -13.09
CA LEU A 399 3.33 -12.80 -11.65
C LEU A 399 2.22 -11.99 -10.94
N PRO A 400 1.73 -12.47 -9.79
CA PRO A 400 0.75 -11.72 -9.00
C PRO A 400 1.37 -10.44 -8.42
N GLU A 401 0.62 -9.36 -8.42
CA GLU A 401 0.89 -8.16 -7.65
C GLU A 401 0.11 -8.20 -6.32
N GLU A 402 0.37 -7.27 -5.41
CA GLU A 402 -0.24 -7.20 -4.08
C GLU A 402 -1.77 -7.40 -4.12
N GLU A 403 -2.43 -6.73 -5.05
CA GLU A 403 -3.89 -6.77 -5.19
C GLU A 403 -4.41 -8.17 -5.48
N SER A 404 -3.62 -8.99 -6.15
CA SER A 404 -4.00 -10.36 -6.49
C SER A 404 -4.10 -11.24 -5.24
N TYR A 405 -3.16 -11.10 -4.32
CA TYR A 405 -3.20 -11.81 -3.04
C TYR A 405 -4.37 -11.31 -2.19
N ILE A 406 -4.57 -9.99 -2.12
CA ILE A 406 -5.67 -9.39 -1.37
C ILE A 406 -7.01 -9.88 -1.92
N GLY A 407 -7.20 -9.86 -3.24
CA GLY A 407 -8.42 -10.33 -3.89
C GLY A 407 -8.74 -11.79 -3.61
N TYR A 408 -7.71 -12.64 -3.66
CA TYR A 408 -7.84 -14.06 -3.34
C TYR A 408 -8.25 -14.29 -1.88
N GLU A 409 -7.51 -13.70 -0.95
CA GLU A 409 -7.70 -13.92 0.48
C GLU A 409 -9.03 -13.35 0.99
N VAL A 410 -9.34 -12.11 0.60
CA VAL A 410 -10.56 -11.46 1.05
C VAL A 410 -11.80 -12.24 0.59
N LEU A 411 -11.85 -12.63 -0.68
CA LEU A 411 -13.00 -13.42 -1.13
C LEU A 411 -13.04 -14.78 -0.44
N LYS A 412 -11.91 -15.49 -0.38
CA LYS A 412 -11.86 -16.84 0.21
C LYS A 412 -12.28 -16.83 1.67
N TYR A 413 -11.74 -15.91 2.46
CA TYR A 413 -12.06 -15.79 3.88
C TYR A 413 -13.53 -15.45 4.12
N PHE A 414 -14.03 -14.37 3.52
CA PHE A 414 -15.37 -13.89 3.79
C PHE A 414 -16.46 -14.76 3.17
N ALA A 415 -16.23 -15.40 2.02
CA ALA A 415 -17.17 -16.37 1.47
C ALA A 415 -17.26 -17.62 2.33
N ASN A 416 -16.13 -18.12 2.83
CA ASN A 416 -16.12 -19.23 3.79
C ASN A 416 -16.94 -18.91 5.03
N ARG A 417 -16.65 -17.76 5.66
CA ARG A 417 -17.38 -17.31 6.85
C ARG A 417 -18.88 -17.13 6.59
N LEU A 418 -19.22 -16.54 5.44
CA LEU A 418 -20.62 -16.32 5.08
C LEU A 418 -21.41 -17.65 4.97
N ILE A 419 -20.77 -18.68 4.43
CA ILE A 419 -21.38 -20.00 4.22
C ILE A 419 -21.41 -20.81 5.53
N GLU A 420 -20.30 -20.85 6.26
CA GLU A 420 -20.15 -21.68 7.46
C GLU A 420 -20.90 -21.12 8.67
N ASP A 421 -20.98 -19.81 8.80
CA ASP A 421 -21.60 -19.15 9.95
C ASP A 421 -23.10 -18.90 9.80
N GLU A 422 -23.72 -19.38 8.72
CA GLU A 422 -25.17 -19.30 8.48
C GLU A 422 -25.77 -17.89 8.72
N GLY A 423 -25.09 -16.85 8.28
CA GLY A 423 -25.49 -15.45 8.42
C GLY A 423 -25.08 -14.77 9.74
N LYS A 424 -24.31 -15.46 10.60
CA LYS A 424 -23.73 -14.89 11.83
C LYS A 424 -22.27 -14.51 11.68
N MET A 425 -21.81 -14.30 10.45
CA MET A 425 -20.41 -14.00 10.13
C MET A 425 -19.84 -12.89 11.01
N LEU A 426 -20.56 -11.76 11.15
CA LEU A 426 -20.08 -10.62 11.94
C LEU A 426 -19.92 -10.95 13.44
N ASP A 427 -20.79 -11.78 13.99
CA ASP A 427 -20.74 -12.13 15.42
C ASP A 427 -19.48 -12.90 15.78
N ARG A 428 -18.91 -13.62 14.81
CA ARG A 428 -17.73 -14.45 14.99
C ARG A 428 -16.41 -13.81 14.56
N LEU A 429 -16.45 -12.66 13.89
CA LEU A 429 -15.22 -11.97 13.50
C LEU A 429 -14.37 -11.54 14.70
N ASP A 430 -15.03 -11.11 15.79
CA ASP A 430 -14.33 -10.68 17.00
C ASP A 430 -13.87 -11.86 17.83
N GLY A 431 -12.57 -12.04 17.95
CA GLY A 431 -11.95 -13.09 18.77
C GLY A 431 -11.51 -14.34 18.03
N GLU A 432 -11.81 -14.50 16.75
CA GLU A 432 -11.29 -15.58 15.93
C GLU A 432 -10.20 -15.07 14.98
N ASP A 433 -8.97 -15.44 15.25
CA ASP A 433 -7.83 -15.08 14.43
C ASP A 433 -7.64 -16.10 13.31
N ALA A 434 -7.27 -15.64 12.10
CA ALA A 434 -7.02 -16.48 10.94
C ALA A 434 -5.70 -16.12 10.29
N THR A 435 -4.88 -17.11 10.00
CA THR A 435 -3.62 -16.92 9.24
C THR A 435 -3.86 -17.24 7.78
N ASN A 436 -3.44 -16.33 6.92
CA ASN A 436 -3.57 -16.40 5.47
C ASN A 436 -2.18 -16.37 4.81
N ILE A 437 -2.11 -16.33 3.47
CA ILE A 437 -0.83 -16.44 2.76
C ILE A 437 0.00 -15.15 2.79
N TYR A 438 -0.62 -13.96 2.91
CA TYR A 438 0.14 -12.69 2.95
C TYR A 438 -0.03 -11.90 4.24
N THR A 439 -1.02 -12.27 5.08
CA THR A 439 -1.32 -11.57 6.34
C THR A 439 -2.09 -12.48 7.28
N SER A 440 -2.42 -11.99 8.45
CA SER A 440 -3.40 -12.63 9.33
C SER A 440 -4.59 -11.70 9.53
N TYR A 441 -5.76 -12.29 9.79
CA TYR A 441 -6.94 -11.53 10.15
C TYR A 441 -7.19 -11.66 11.65
N LYS A 442 -7.15 -10.53 12.32
CA LYS A 442 -7.43 -10.37 13.73
C LYS A 442 -8.46 -9.26 13.89
N PHE A 443 -9.70 -9.56 13.56
CA PHE A 443 -10.76 -8.56 13.63
C PHE A 443 -11.18 -8.29 15.08
N ARG A 444 -11.33 -7.01 15.38
CA ARG A 444 -11.81 -6.53 16.68
C ARG A 444 -12.86 -5.45 16.47
N LYS A 445 -13.73 -5.32 17.48
CA LYS A 445 -14.73 -4.25 17.54
C LYS A 445 -14.07 -2.96 17.95
N VAL A 446 -14.13 -1.96 17.08
CA VAL A 446 -13.60 -0.61 17.35
C VAL A 446 -14.72 0.31 17.81
N VAL A 447 -14.49 1.04 18.88
CA VAL A 447 -15.39 2.06 19.42
C VAL A 447 -14.82 3.43 19.07
N ASP A 448 -15.51 4.19 18.24
CA ASP A 448 -14.99 5.45 17.68
C ASP A 448 -14.98 6.63 18.67
N MET A 449 -15.79 6.60 19.72
CA MET A 449 -15.76 7.62 20.81
C MET A 449 -16.22 7.05 22.14
N PRO A 450 -15.57 7.42 23.27
CA PRO A 450 -16.09 7.17 24.60
C PRO A 450 -17.23 8.17 24.88
N MET A 451 -18.46 7.80 24.64
CA MET A 451 -19.60 8.59 25.12
C MET A 451 -20.00 8.21 26.55
N ALA A 452 -20.52 9.18 27.30
CA ALA A 452 -20.89 9.07 28.71
C ALA A 452 -22.17 8.22 28.99
N THR A 453 -22.59 7.36 28.10
CA THR A 453 -23.80 6.54 28.24
C THR A 453 -23.49 5.06 28.38
N ASP A 454 -24.18 4.37 29.31
CA ASP A 454 -23.95 2.96 29.68
C ASP A 454 -24.39 1.92 28.64
N ASP A 455 -24.88 2.31 27.47
CA ASP A 455 -25.34 1.38 26.46
C ASP A 455 -24.20 0.94 25.53
N PHE A 456 -23.50 -0.14 25.90
CA PHE A 456 -22.41 -0.72 25.15
C PHE A 456 -22.77 -1.13 23.72
N ARG A 457 -24.04 -1.44 23.45
CA ARG A 457 -24.53 -1.82 22.12
C ARG A 457 -24.61 -0.62 21.17
N ARG A 458 -24.75 0.61 21.69
CA ARG A 458 -24.77 1.84 20.89
C ARG A 458 -23.38 2.44 20.63
N ARG A 459 -22.32 1.86 21.21
CA ARG A 459 -20.95 2.37 21.14
C ARG A 459 -20.09 1.67 20.10
N PHE A 460 -20.59 0.57 19.53
CA PHE A 460 -19.84 -0.21 18.58
C PHE A 460 -19.79 0.48 17.22
N GLY A 461 -18.58 0.84 16.77
CA GLY A 461 -18.36 1.59 15.54
C GLY A 461 -18.26 0.70 14.31
N ARG A 462 -17.35 -0.26 14.31
CA ARG A 462 -17.05 -1.12 13.16
C ARG A 462 -16.16 -2.29 13.58
N TYR A 463 -15.96 -3.24 12.66
CA TYR A 463 -14.89 -4.23 12.78
C TYR A 463 -13.64 -3.73 12.05
N GLU A 464 -12.49 -3.92 12.65
CA GLU A 464 -11.19 -3.57 12.06
C GLU A 464 -10.22 -4.72 12.26
N ASN A 465 -9.45 -5.05 11.21
CA ASN A 465 -8.30 -5.94 11.36
C ASN A 465 -7.18 -5.18 12.05
N GLU A 466 -6.71 -5.68 13.18
CA GLU A 466 -5.63 -5.09 13.96
C GLU A 466 -4.28 -5.79 13.72
N TYR A 467 -4.27 -6.84 12.92
CA TYR A 467 -3.03 -7.55 12.65
C TYR A 467 -2.10 -6.72 11.76
N VAL A 468 -0.89 -6.53 12.24
CA VAL A 468 0.19 -5.82 11.54
C VAL A 468 1.47 -6.63 11.69
N HIS A 469 2.14 -6.91 10.58
CA HIS A 469 3.48 -7.49 10.60
C HIS A 469 4.46 -6.47 11.14
N ILE A 470 5.39 -6.93 11.98
CA ILE A 470 6.64 -6.21 12.25
C ILE A 470 7.73 -6.93 11.47
N LEU A 471 8.30 -6.22 10.52
CA LEU A 471 9.36 -6.73 9.66
C LEU A 471 10.68 -6.11 10.08
N LYS A 472 11.73 -6.90 10.05
CA LYS A 472 13.11 -6.48 10.28
C LYS A 472 13.86 -6.48 8.96
N PHE A 473 14.68 -5.46 8.73
CA PHE A 473 15.61 -5.45 7.61
C PHE A 473 16.89 -6.18 8.02
N GLN A 474 17.17 -7.26 7.33
CA GLN A 474 18.35 -8.09 7.58
C GLN A 474 18.74 -8.83 6.30
N ASP A 475 20.04 -8.98 6.06
CA ASP A 475 20.57 -9.60 4.84
C ASP A 475 20.03 -8.93 3.56
N TYR A 476 19.89 -7.59 3.61
CA TYR A 476 19.41 -6.72 2.53
C TYR A 476 17.96 -6.97 2.07
N HIS A 477 17.13 -7.54 2.92
CA HIS A 477 15.68 -7.66 2.65
C HIS A 477 14.87 -7.58 3.94
N PHE A 478 13.58 -7.27 3.79
CA PHE A 478 12.66 -7.33 4.91
C PHE A 478 12.19 -8.77 5.15
N GLN A 479 12.18 -9.18 6.40
CA GLN A 479 11.69 -10.48 6.84
C GLN A 479 10.93 -10.32 8.16
N PRO A 480 10.06 -11.27 8.55
CA PRO A 480 9.38 -11.19 9.83
C PRO A 480 10.38 -11.04 10.97
N ALA A 481 10.12 -10.09 11.87
CA ALA A 481 10.91 -9.92 13.08
C ALA A 481 10.61 -11.08 14.03
N THR A 482 11.27 -12.21 13.79
CA THR A 482 11.26 -13.34 14.73
C THR A 482 12.16 -13.05 15.92
N ASP A 483 11.74 -13.48 17.10
CA ASP A 483 12.46 -13.33 18.38
C ASP A 483 13.83 -14.01 18.40
#